data_90728114bfda42bfae6ef3d3cf4c40e4
#
_entry.id   90728114bfda42bfae6ef3d3cf4c40e4
#
_cell.length_a   1.000
_cell.length_b   1.000
_cell.length_c   1.000
_cell.angle_alpha   90.00
_cell.angle_beta   90.00
_cell.angle_gamma   90.00
#
_symmetry.space_group_name_H-M   'P 1'
#
loop_
_entity.id
_entity.type
_entity.pdbx_description
1 polymer ?
#
loop_
_entity_poly.entity_id
_entity_poly.type
_entity_poly.pdbx_seq_one_letter_code
_entity_poly.pdbx_strand_id
1 'polypeptide(L)'
;GFKQAYRQFVDGGWNQLRCEPEFGGQGLPGLVSTPVEEMFGSANMAFSLCPLLTQGAIEAIQLCATPELKQRYLHKMIAGDWTGTMNLTEPQAGSDLAALRSRAVPEGDHYRISGQKIFITYGEHDMAENIVHLVLARTPDAPDGVKGISLFIVPKFLVNADGSLGERNDVRCVSIEHKL
;
A
#
# COMPACT_ATOMS: atom_id res chain seq x y z
N GLY A 1 23.07 -0.29 2.35
CA GLY A 1 21.92 -0.91 3.02
C GLY A 1 20.63 -0.73 2.21
N PHE A 2 19.47 -1.20 2.71
CA PHE A 2 18.20 -1.22 1.97
C PHE A 2 17.77 0.16 1.46
N LYS A 3 17.98 1.22 2.21
CA LYS A 3 17.65 2.59 1.79
C LYS A 3 18.40 2.99 0.51
N GLN A 4 19.68 2.66 0.43
CA GLN A 4 20.48 2.92 -0.78
C GLN A 4 20.04 2.04 -1.96
N ALA A 5 19.80 0.76 -1.71
CA ALA A 5 19.30 -0.16 -2.72
C ALA A 5 17.93 0.29 -3.28
N TYR A 6 17.04 0.76 -2.40
CA TYR A 6 15.74 1.29 -2.80
C TYR A 6 15.90 2.54 -3.68
N ARG A 7 16.79 3.47 -3.33
CA ARG A 7 17.09 4.64 -4.18
C ARG A 7 17.58 4.21 -5.56
N GLN A 8 18.54 3.29 -5.64
CA GLN A 8 19.06 2.78 -6.93
C GLN A 8 17.96 2.08 -7.76
N PHE A 9 17.06 1.37 -7.11
CA PHE A 9 15.90 0.75 -7.74
C PHE A 9 14.96 1.79 -8.34
N VAL A 10 14.63 2.84 -7.59
CA VAL A 10 13.77 3.94 -8.03
C VAL A 10 14.44 4.75 -9.14
N ASP A 11 15.70 5.15 -8.96
CA ASP A 11 16.48 5.93 -9.94
C ASP A 11 16.63 5.18 -11.27
N GLY A 12 16.67 3.84 -11.23
CA GLY A 12 16.69 2.97 -12.41
C GLY A 12 15.33 2.82 -13.10
N GLY A 13 14.25 3.40 -12.57
CA GLY A 13 12.90 3.32 -13.13
C GLY A 13 12.23 1.94 -13.01
N TRP A 14 12.78 1.05 -12.17
CA TRP A 14 12.28 -0.32 -12.03
C TRP A 14 10.88 -0.40 -11.41
N ASN A 15 10.49 0.58 -10.61
CA ASN A 15 9.15 0.68 -10.02
C ASN A 15 8.06 1.05 -11.04
N GLN A 16 8.42 1.57 -12.20
CA GLN A 16 7.53 2.17 -13.19
C GLN A 16 7.12 1.21 -14.32
N LEU A 17 7.76 0.06 -14.45
CA LEU A 17 7.72 -0.79 -15.65
C LEU A 17 6.31 -1.03 -16.18
N ARG A 18 5.39 -1.52 -15.36
CA ARG A 18 4.02 -1.89 -15.77
C ARG A 18 2.96 -0.84 -15.45
N CYS A 19 3.36 0.25 -14.80
CA CYS A 19 2.42 1.31 -14.42
C CYS A 19 1.97 2.13 -15.62
N GLU A 20 0.80 2.76 -15.51
CA GLU A 20 0.23 3.54 -16.61
C GLU A 20 1.03 4.80 -16.91
N PRO A 21 1.26 5.10 -18.21
CA PRO A 21 1.99 6.30 -18.64
C PRO A 21 1.36 7.62 -18.16
N GLU A 22 0.03 7.67 -18.02
CA GLU A 22 -0.69 8.82 -17.49
C GLU A 22 -0.17 9.28 -16.13
N PHE A 23 0.27 8.32 -15.28
CA PHE A 23 0.78 8.60 -13.94
C PHE A 23 2.31 8.49 -13.84
N GLY A 24 3.02 8.47 -14.96
CA GLY A 24 4.48 8.42 -15.01
C GLY A 24 5.07 7.01 -15.13
N GLY A 25 4.24 6.00 -15.42
CA GLY A 25 4.67 4.64 -15.70
C GLY A 25 5.23 4.45 -17.12
N GLN A 26 5.87 3.32 -17.38
CA GLN A 26 6.42 2.96 -18.70
C GLN A 26 5.43 2.19 -19.57
N GLY A 27 4.32 1.70 -19.02
CA GLY A 27 3.27 0.98 -19.75
C GLY A 27 3.71 -0.34 -20.36
N LEU A 28 4.75 -0.98 -19.83
CA LEU A 28 5.26 -2.23 -20.36
C LEU A 28 4.34 -3.40 -19.99
N PRO A 29 4.20 -4.40 -20.87
CA PRO A 29 3.42 -5.61 -20.58
C PRO A 29 3.96 -6.35 -19.34
N GLY A 30 3.06 -6.99 -18.58
CA GLY A 30 3.44 -7.81 -17.42
C GLY A 30 4.48 -8.91 -17.75
N LEU A 31 4.48 -9.39 -19.00
CA LEU A 31 5.49 -10.35 -19.48
C LEU A 31 6.94 -9.80 -19.40
N VAL A 32 7.11 -8.47 -19.43
CA VAL A 32 8.43 -7.83 -19.27
C VAL A 32 8.76 -7.61 -17.80
N SER A 33 7.79 -7.22 -16.97
CA SER A 33 8.02 -6.96 -15.55
C SER A 33 8.24 -8.24 -14.73
N THR A 34 7.55 -9.35 -15.08
CA THR A 34 7.64 -10.61 -14.33
C THR A 34 9.07 -11.17 -14.24
N PRO A 35 9.87 -11.29 -15.32
CA PRO A 35 11.27 -11.71 -15.21
C PRO A 35 12.12 -10.76 -14.36
N VAL A 36 11.86 -9.47 -14.42
CA VAL A 36 12.57 -8.47 -13.60
C VAL A 36 12.26 -8.66 -12.11
N GLU A 37 10.99 -8.86 -11.78
CA GLU A 37 10.56 -9.17 -10.40
C GLU A 37 11.19 -10.47 -9.90
N GLU A 38 11.28 -11.50 -10.74
CA GLU A 38 11.96 -12.77 -10.44
C GLU A 38 13.45 -12.57 -10.16
N MET A 39 14.14 -11.76 -10.98
CA MET A 39 15.56 -11.44 -10.77
C MET A 39 15.80 -10.74 -9.44
N PHE A 40 14.98 -9.74 -9.09
CA PHE A 40 15.08 -9.05 -7.80
C PHE A 40 14.74 -9.99 -6.63
N GLY A 41 13.71 -10.82 -6.77
CA GLY A 41 13.34 -11.82 -5.77
C GLY A 41 14.44 -12.84 -5.52
N SER A 42 15.09 -13.30 -6.57
CA SER A 42 16.22 -14.25 -6.50
C SER A 42 17.45 -13.60 -5.88
N ALA A 43 17.71 -12.32 -6.17
CA ALA A 43 18.85 -11.61 -5.63
C ALA A 43 18.66 -11.26 -4.14
N ASN A 44 17.48 -10.77 -3.75
CA ASN A 44 17.16 -10.46 -2.37
C ASN A 44 15.64 -10.39 -2.14
N MET A 45 15.06 -11.49 -1.70
CA MET A 45 13.62 -11.60 -1.42
C MET A 45 13.16 -10.57 -0.37
N ALA A 46 13.95 -10.34 0.68
CA ALA A 46 13.57 -9.39 1.72
C ALA A 46 13.44 -7.96 1.18
N PHE A 47 14.28 -7.56 0.23
CA PHE A 47 14.15 -6.28 -0.46
C PHE A 47 12.94 -6.26 -1.40
N SER A 48 12.78 -7.31 -2.22
CA SER A 48 11.76 -7.32 -3.29
C SER A 48 10.33 -7.29 -2.78
N LEU A 49 10.08 -7.67 -1.52
CA LEU A 49 8.75 -7.60 -0.90
C LEU A 49 8.22 -6.14 -0.79
N CYS A 50 9.09 -5.14 -0.68
CA CYS A 50 8.65 -3.74 -0.64
C CYS A 50 8.06 -3.27 -1.98
N PRO A 51 8.79 -3.34 -3.12
CA PRO A 51 8.22 -2.99 -4.41
C PRO A 51 7.05 -3.90 -4.82
N LEU A 52 7.06 -5.18 -4.47
CA LEU A 52 5.95 -6.09 -4.75
C LEU A 52 4.63 -5.59 -4.15
N LEU A 53 4.64 -5.24 -2.86
CA LEU A 53 3.44 -4.72 -2.19
C LEU A 53 3.04 -3.34 -2.70
N THR A 54 4.02 -2.49 -3.04
CA THR A 54 3.78 -1.18 -3.66
C THR A 54 3.08 -1.34 -5.01
N GLN A 55 3.51 -2.27 -5.86
CA GLN A 55 2.85 -2.55 -7.13
C GLN A 55 1.41 -3.03 -6.95
N GLY A 56 1.16 -3.92 -5.97
CA GLY A 56 -0.21 -4.36 -5.65
C GLY A 56 -1.10 -3.21 -5.16
N ALA A 57 -0.57 -2.28 -4.38
CA ALA A 57 -1.30 -1.11 -3.92
C ALA A 57 -1.58 -0.12 -5.07
N ILE A 58 -0.61 0.12 -5.96
CA ILE A 58 -0.79 0.94 -7.18
C ILE A 58 -1.92 0.35 -8.03
N GLU A 59 -1.87 -0.95 -8.31
CA GLU A 59 -2.88 -1.63 -9.13
C GLU A 59 -4.28 -1.52 -8.53
N ALA A 60 -4.42 -1.74 -7.22
CA ALA A 60 -5.71 -1.63 -6.53
C ALA A 60 -6.27 -0.20 -6.61
N ILE A 61 -5.46 0.84 -6.41
CA ILE A 61 -5.86 2.24 -6.55
C ILE A 61 -6.23 2.53 -8.01
N GLN A 62 -5.43 2.06 -8.95
CA GLN A 62 -5.63 2.27 -10.38
C GLN A 62 -6.95 1.68 -10.88
N LEU A 63 -7.32 0.49 -10.41
CA LEU A 63 -8.54 -0.19 -10.82
C LEU A 63 -9.80 0.33 -10.11
N CYS A 64 -9.71 0.68 -8.82
CA CYS A 64 -10.88 0.84 -7.96
C CYS A 64 -11.09 2.25 -7.41
N ALA A 65 -10.07 3.12 -7.40
CA ALA A 65 -10.19 4.45 -6.80
C ALA A 65 -10.87 5.46 -7.75
N THR A 66 -11.41 6.53 -7.16
CA THR A 66 -11.93 7.66 -7.94
C THR A 66 -10.81 8.41 -8.66
N PRO A 67 -11.11 9.18 -9.73
CA PRO A 67 -10.10 9.97 -10.44
C PRO A 67 -9.28 10.88 -9.51
N GLU A 68 -9.92 11.51 -8.52
CA GLU A 68 -9.29 12.41 -7.56
C GLU A 68 -8.27 11.66 -6.68
N LEU A 69 -8.61 10.45 -6.22
CA LEU A 69 -7.70 9.62 -5.43
C LEU A 69 -6.54 9.10 -6.28
N LYS A 70 -6.79 8.72 -7.54
CA LYS A 70 -5.73 8.33 -8.47
C LYS A 70 -4.72 9.46 -8.65
N GLN A 71 -5.18 10.67 -8.94
CA GLN A 71 -4.30 11.84 -9.10
C GLN A 71 -3.52 12.16 -7.82
N ARG A 72 -4.14 12.00 -6.66
CA ARG A 72 -3.52 12.29 -5.36
C ARG A 72 -2.39 11.33 -4.99
N TYR A 73 -2.50 10.05 -5.36
CA TYR A 73 -1.60 9.00 -4.86
C TYR A 73 -0.68 8.39 -5.93
N LEU A 74 -1.17 8.15 -7.15
CA LEU A 74 -0.47 7.29 -8.11
C LEU A 74 0.85 7.88 -8.59
N HIS A 75 0.92 9.17 -8.89
CA HIS A 75 2.17 9.80 -9.36
C HIS A 75 3.34 9.56 -8.41
N LYS A 76 3.14 9.81 -7.12
CA LYS A 76 4.17 9.63 -6.10
C LYS A 76 4.51 8.17 -5.82
N MET A 77 3.51 7.29 -5.86
CA MET A 77 3.72 5.85 -5.67
C MET A 77 4.47 5.25 -6.86
N ILE A 78 4.12 5.62 -8.09
CA ILE A 78 4.77 5.14 -9.31
C ILE A 78 6.20 5.68 -9.44
N ALA A 79 6.41 6.95 -9.07
CA ALA A 79 7.77 7.52 -9.00
C ALA A 79 8.65 6.84 -7.94
N GLY A 80 8.06 6.11 -6.97
CA GLY A 80 8.78 5.47 -5.87
C GLY A 80 9.07 6.38 -4.69
N ASP A 81 8.57 7.63 -4.69
CA ASP A 81 8.65 8.53 -3.55
C ASP A 81 7.84 7.99 -2.37
N TRP A 82 6.73 7.31 -2.64
CA TRP A 82 5.87 6.65 -1.67
C TRP A 82 5.76 5.16 -1.94
N THR A 83 5.74 4.38 -0.86
CA THR A 83 5.50 2.93 -0.94
C THR A 83 4.06 2.58 -0.59
N GLY A 84 3.66 1.36 -0.90
CA GLY A 84 2.34 0.84 -0.57
C GLY A 84 2.41 -0.45 0.24
N THR A 85 1.39 -0.70 1.07
CA THR A 85 1.21 -1.96 1.80
C THR A 85 -0.23 -2.44 1.75
N MET A 86 -0.41 -3.73 1.98
CA MET A 86 -1.74 -4.37 2.09
C MET A 86 -1.97 -4.79 3.53
N ASN A 87 -2.88 -4.11 4.24
CA ASN A 87 -3.18 -4.35 5.64
C ASN A 87 -4.48 -5.16 5.76
N LEU A 88 -4.37 -6.47 5.58
CA LEU A 88 -5.49 -7.41 5.55
C LEU A 88 -5.65 -8.13 6.88
N THR A 89 -4.60 -8.83 7.31
CA THR A 89 -4.58 -9.79 8.41
C THR A 89 -4.76 -9.13 9.77
N GLU A 90 -5.59 -9.74 10.61
CA GLU A 90 -5.73 -9.42 12.02
C GLU A 90 -5.36 -10.65 12.87
N PRO A 91 -5.08 -10.51 14.18
CA PRO A 91 -4.70 -11.64 15.03
C PRO A 91 -5.66 -12.84 14.97
N GLN A 92 -6.96 -12.58 14.78
CA GLN A 92 -8.02 -13.60 14.66
C GLN A 92 -8.48 -13.86 13.22
N ALA A 93 -8.00 -13.11 12.25
CA ALA A 93 -8.47 -13.14 10.86
C ALA A 93 -7.29 -13.18 9.87
N GLY A 94 -6.77 -14.36 9.61
CA GLY A 94 -5.74 -14.61 8.61
C GLY A 94 -6.34 -15.10 7.30
N SER A 95 -6.48 -16.42 7.15
CA SER A 95 -7.11 -17.02 5.96
C SER A 95 -8.62 -16.74 5.90
N ASP A 96 -9.30 -16.71 7.04
CA ASP A 96 -10.71 -16.30 7.13
C ASP A 96 -10.83 -14.80 7.39
N LEU A 97 -10.84 -14.00 6.34
CA LEU A 97 -11.07 -12.56 6.43
C LEU A 97 -12.49 -12.18 6.85
N ALA A 98 -13.46 -13.12 6.82
CA ALA A 98 -14.81 -12.86 7.34
C ALA A 98 -14.80 -12.53 8.83
N ALA A 99 -13.81 -13.01 9.58
CA ALA A 99 -13.61 -12.73 11.00
C ALA A 99 -12.96 -11.36 11.31
N LEU A 100 -12.70 -10.53 10.30
CA LEU A 100 -12.13 -9.19 10.43
C LEU A 100 -13.00 -8.28 11.31
N ARG A 101 -12.37 -7.55 12.22
CA ARG A 101 -13.00 -6.69 13.24
C ARG A 101 -12.67 -5.20 13.09
N SER A 102 -11.68 -4.82 12.29
CA SER A 102 -11.39 -3.39 12.02
C SER A 102 -12.64 -2.69 11.50
N ARG A 103 -12.89 -1.48 12.02
CA ARG A 103 -14.08 -0.69 11.69
C ARG A 103 -13.69 0.61 11.03
N ALA A 104 -14.51 1.07 10.09
CA ALA A 104 -14.40 2.34 9.41
C ALA A 104 -15.71 3.11 9.62
N VAL A 105 -15.69 4.13 10.45
CA VAL A 105 -16.86 4.95 10.78
C VAL A 105 -16.80 6.24 9.95
N PRO A 106 -17.88 6.60 9.22
CA PRO A 106 -17.92 7.85 8.45
C PRO A 106 -17.77 9.06 9.38
N GLU A 107 -16.95 10.03 8.98
CA GLU A 107 -16.74 11.29 9.70
C GLU A 107 -16.52 12.42 8.68
N GLY A 108 -17.62 13.11 8.31
CA GLY A 108 -17.59 14.15 7.28
C GLY A 108 -17.22 13.57 5.90
N ASP A 109 -16.10 14.02 5.37
CA ASP A 109 -15.59 13.65 4.05
C ASP A 109 -14.58 12.46 4.06
N HIS A 110 -14.35 11.87 5.22
CA HIS A 110 -13.44 10.75 5.40
C HIS A 110 -14.00 9.67 6.34
N TYR A 111 -13.21 8.62 6.59
CA TYR A 111 -13.54 7.57 7.55
C TYR A 111 -12.51 7.55 8.66
N ARG A 112 -12.99 7.45 9.90
CA ARG A 112 -12.15 7.10 11.04
C ARG A 112 -12.05 5.57 11.13
N ILE A 113 -10.81 5.05 11.02
CA ILE A 113 -10.55 3.61 11.07
C ILE A 113 -9.98 3.26 12.43
N SER A 114 -10.51 2.19 13.02
CA SER A 114 -10.00 1.62 14.27
C SER A 114 -9.83 0.11 14.15
N GLY A 115 -8.77 -0.41 14.76
CA GLY A 115 -8.45 -1.83 14.76
C GLY A 115 -6.96 -2.07 14.81
N GLN A 116 -6.58 -3.35 14.73
CA GLN A 116 -5.19 -3.77 14.75
C GLN A 116 -4.96 -4.76 13.61
N LYS A 117 -3.94 -4.52 12.83
CA LYS A 117 -3.43 -5.44 11.81
C LYS A 117 -2.13 -6.08 12.26
N ILE A 118 -1.84 -7.30 11.80
CA ILE A 118 -0.63 -8.03 12.16
C ILE A 118 0.05 -8.58 10.89
N PHE A 119 1.36 -8.80 10.97
CA PHE A 119 2.18 -9.31 9.85
C PHE A 119 2.15 -8.44 8.60
N ILE A 120 2.16 -7.11 8.80
CA ILE A 120 2.16 -6.16 7.68
C ILE A 120 3.58 -5.96 7.18
N THR A 121 3.87 -6.54 6.03
CA THR A 121 5.16 -6.44 5.37
C THR A 121 5.42 -4.99 4.96
N TYR A 122 6.59 -4.45 5.34
CA TYR A 122 6.96 -3.05 5.11
C TYR A 122 5.94 -2.01 5.59
N GLY A 123 5.23 -2.33 6.69
CA GLY A 123 4.25 -1.44 7.31
C GLY A 123 4.87 -0.21 7.98
N GLU A 124 6.17 -0.23 8.31
CA GLU A 124 6.90 0.92 8.85
C GLU A 124 8.37 0.88 8.40
N HIS A 125 8.84 1.95 7.80
CA HIS A 125 10.25 2.13 7.38
C HIS A 125 10.53 3.59 7.02
N ASP A 126 11.80 3.90 6.72
CA ASP A 126 12.30 5.23 6.33
C ASP A 126 12.91 5.28 4.91
N MET A 127 12.59 4.30 4.06
CA MET A 127 13.13 4.24 2.69
C MET A 127 12.43 5.22 1.74
N ALA A 128 11.17 5.56 2.02
CA ALA A 128 10.32 6.45 1.25
C ALA A 128 9.77 7.58 2.12
N GLU A 129 9.27 8.63 1.49
CA GLU A 129 8.71 9.81 2.17
C GLU A 129 7.38 9.49 2.86
N ASN A 130 6.58 8.60 2.29
CA ASN A 130 5.29 8.17 2.81
C ASN A 130 5.06 6.67 2.58
N ILE A 131 4.15 6.09 3.36
CA ILE A 131 3.65 4.73 3.18
C ILE A 131 2.13 4.82 3.04
N VAL A 132 1.61 4.30 1.94
CA VAL A 132 0.17 4.26 1.65
C VAL A 132 -0.34 2.87 2.01
N HIS A 133 -1.02 2.75 3.15
CA HIS A 133 -1.60 1.49 3.60
C HIS A 133 -2.97 1.29 2.94
N LEU A 134 -3.19 0.16 2.31
CA LEU A 134 -4.51 -0.30 1.88
C LEU A 134 -5.09 -1.19 2.99
N VAL A 135 -6.08 -0.68 3.72
CA VAL A 135 -6.60 -1.28 4.95
C VAL A 135 -7.99 -1.86 4.72
N LEU A 136 -8.17 -3.14 5.03
CA LEU A 136 -9.50 -3.75 5.08
C LEU A 136 -10.20 -3.43 6.39
N ALA A 137 -11.42 -2.90 6.29
CA ALA A 137 -12.28 -2.60 7.44
C ALA A 137 -13.76 -2.71 7.07
N ARG A 138 -14.64 -2.68 8.07
CA ARG A 138 -16.10 -2.71 7.90
C ARG A 138 -16.71 -1.38 8.24
N THR A 139 -17.65 -0.93 7.42
CA THR A 139 -18.55 0.18 7.79
C THR A 139 -19.65 -0.32 8.76
N PRO A 140 -20.31 0.59 9.51
CA PRO A 140 -21.34 0.19 10.49
C PRO A 140 -22.50 -0.64 9.89
N ASP A 141 -22.88 -0.32 8.66
CA ASP A 141 -24.02 -0.96 7.97
C ASP A 141 -23.60 -2.10 7.04
N ALA A 142 -22.34 -2.54 7.12
CA ALA A 142 -21.81 -3.58 6.27
C ALA A 142 -22.45 -4.94 6.61
N PRO A 143 -22.86 -5.76 5.61
CA PRO A 143 -23.34 -7.11 5.84
C PRO A 143 -22.24 -7.99 6.44
N ASP A 144 -22.65 -9.08 7.09
CA ASP A 144 -21.73 -10.07 7.61
C ASP A 144 -20.93 -10.78 6.50
N GLY A 145 -19.80 -11.37 6.89
CA GLY A 145 -18.94 -12.12 5.99
C GLY A 145 -18.06 -11.25 5.11
N VAL A 146 -17.47 -11.84 4.08
CA VAL A 146 -16.49 -11.17 3.20
C VAL A 146 -17.10 -10.04 2.35
N LYS A 147 -18.38 -10.12 2.05
CA LYS A 147 -19.10 -9.11 1.25
C LYS A 147 -19.23 -7.74 1.95
N GLY A 148 -19.09 -7.71 3.27
CA GLY A 148 -19.15 -6.48 4.05
C GLY A 148 -17.77 -5.82 4.27
N ILE A 149 -16.72 -6.31 3.63
CA ILE A 149 -15.37 -5.76 3.76
C ILE A 149 -15.15 -4.71 2.68
N SER A 150 -14.64 -3.55 3.10
CA SER A 150 -14.25 -2.47 2.19
C SER A 150 -12.75 -2.19 2.32
N LEU A 151 -12.16 -1.62 1.28
CA LEU A 151 -10.75 -1.24 1.22
C LEU A 151 -10.62 0.28 1.38
N PHE A 152 -9.73 0.71 2.26
CA PHE A 152 -9.50 2.12 2.57
C PHE A 152 -8.04 2.50 2.34
N ILE A 153 -7.82 3.69 1.82
CA ILE A 153 -6.49 4.30 1.69
C ILE A 153 -6.17 5.02 3.00
N VAL A 154 -5.11 4.59 3.67
CA VAL A 154 -4.65 5.14 4.96
C VAL A 154 -3.17 5.50 4.83
N PRO A 155 -2.83 6.74 4.49
CA PRO A 155 -1.43 7.14 4.39
C PRO A 155 -0.80 7.32 5.77
N LYS A 156 0.51 7.04 5.89
CA LYS A 156 1.31 7.31 7.11
C LYS A 156 1.36 8.80 7.44
N PHE A 157 1.54 9.63 6.44
CA PHE A 157 1.34 11.08 6.51
C PHE A 157 0.15 11.46 5.65
N LEU A 158 -0.74 12.28 6.17
CA LEU A 158 -1.90 12.77 5.42
C LEU A 158 -1.43 13.49 4.15
N VAL A 159 -2.23 13.41 3.10
CA VAL A 159 -1.92 14.02 1.81
C VAL A 159 -2.90 15.15 1.56
N ASN A 160 -2.37 16.37 1.44
CA ASN A 160 -3.13 17.56 1.15
C ASN A 160 -3.71 17.53 -0.27
N ALA A 161 -4.65 18.43 -0.58
CA ALA A 161 -5.28 18.50 -1.89
C ALA A 161 -4.27 18.80 -3.04
N ASP A 162 -3.18 19.50 -2.73
CA ASP A 162 -2.09 19.81 -3.66
C ASP A 162 -1.05 18.67 -3.81
N GLY A 163 -1.25 17.52 -3.12
CA GLY A 163 -0.35 16.39 -3.12
C GLY A 163 0.85 16.51 -2.17
N SER A 164 0.97 17.59 -1.41
CA SER A 164 2.01 17.73 -0.38
C SER A 164 1.69 16.89 0.85
N LEU A 165 2.74 16.54 1.62
CA LEU A 165 2.57 15.82 2.88
C LEU A 165 2.05 16.75 3.96
N GLY A 166 1.01 16.31 4.64
CA GLY A 166 0.43 16.94 5.82
C GLY A 166 0.95 16.35 7.13
N GLU A 167 0.13 16.39 8.15
CA GLU A 167 0.46 15.85 9.47
C GLU A 167 0.58 14.31 9.45
N ARG A 168 1.30 13.78 10.43
CA ARG A 168 1.36 12.34 10.63
C ARG A 168 0.00 11.79 11.02
N ASN A 169 -0.46 10.80 10.27
CA ASN A 169 -1.69 10.09 10.59
C ASN A 169 -1.51 9.18 11.81
N ASP A 170 -2.62 8.79 12.44
CA ASP A 170 -2.63 7.99 13.69
C ASP A 170 -2.47 6.47 13.43
N VAL A 171 -1.88 6.09 12.31
CA VAL A 171 -1.46 4.73 12.02
C VAL A 171 -0.04 4.50 12.52
N ARG A 172 0.17 3.46 13.36
CA ARG A 172 1.47 3.23 14.03
C ARG A 172 1.83 1.75 14.04
N CYS A 173 3.09 1.45 13.78
CA CYS A 173 3.68 0.16 14.08
C CYS A 173 3.95 0.08 15.59
N VAL A 174 3.31 -0.86 16.27
CA VAL A 174 3.44 -1.03 17.73
C VAL A 174 4.46 -2.09 18.11
N SER A 175 4.75 -3.04 17.21
CA SER A 175 5.74 -4.11 17.41
C SER A 175 6.22 -4.67 16.09
N ILE A 176 7.36 -5.34 16.12
CA ILE A 176 7.84 -6.20 15.02
C ILE A 176 7.60 -7.63 15.45
N GLU A 177 6.74 -8.33 14.72
CA GLU A 177 6.37 -9.70 15.02
C GLU A 177 7.41 -10.69 14.48
N HIS A 178 7.74 -11.68 15.29
CA HIS A 178 8.51 -12.84 14.83
C HIS A 178 7.57 -13.78 14.09
N LYS A 179 7.74 -13.85 12.77
CA LYS A 179 7.02 -14.76 11.91
C LYS A 179 7.95 -15.91 11.53
N LEU A 180 7.52 -17.14 11.83
CA LEU A 180 8.25 -18.38 11.50
C LEU A 180 8.11 -18.72 10.01
#